data_f2a2112f8f332f67bd40530d6ce9c726
#
_entry.id   f2a2112f8f332f67bd40530d6ce9c726
#
_cell.length_a   1.000
_cell.length_b   1.000
_cell.length_c   1.000
_cell.angle_alpha   90.00
_cell.angle_beta   90.00
_cell.angle_gamma   90.00
#
_symmetry.space_group_name_H-M   'P 1'
#
loop_
_entity.id
_entity.type
_entity.pdbx_description
1 polymer ?
#
loop_
_entity_poly.entity_id
_entity_poly.type
_entity_poly.pdbx_seq_one_letter_code
_entity_poly.pdbx_strand_id
1 'polypeptide(L)'
;AIGYYLSLSSCIEQCKAAVKYPPNGLPALFNGAGGTGKSFLSRLMYEYAVNERVIGTAGAASLPPYITVDCSEYAQNEEKFAISLCGSEDGKGWLAKANGGILFFDEIDRLPFSGQELIYSYLISGQYKGYHDDEHVFESNARLIFSTTKVPAETLYKPLARMIPIVIPVPTLHERTADEKEEMLVSFLKAEGRRMGVDVSISQND
;
A
#
# COMPACT_ATOMS: atom_id res chain seq x y z
N ALA A 1 0.03 16.04 -7.67
CA ALA A 1 -1.09 15.18 -7.27
C ALA A 1 -2.34 16.05 -7.12
N ILE A 2 -3.48 15.51 -7.49
CA ILE A 2 -4.79 16.16 -7.33
C ILE A 2 -4.99 16.46 -5.83
N GLY A 3 -5.47 17.65 -5.49
CA GLY A 3 -5.72 18.04 -4.11
C GLY A 3 -4.47 18.39 -3.29
N TYR A 4 -3.33 18.60 -3.91
CA TYR A 4 -2.09 18.92 -3.20
C TYR A 4 -2.19 20.13 -2.25
N TYR A 5 -2.97 21.11 -2.59
CA TYR A 5 -3.22 22.31 -1.79
C TYR A 5 -4.62 22.35 -1.15
N LEU A 6 -5.37 21.26 -1.20
CA LEU A 6 -6.76 21.17 -0.79
C LEU A 6 -6.95 20.08 0.29
N SER A 7 -8.05 19.33 0.23
CA SER A 7 -8.41 18.35 1.27
C SER A 7 -7.42 17.18 1.40
N LEU A 8 -6.68 16.84 0.34
CA LEU A 8 -5.66 15.78 0.33
C LEU A 8 -4.26 16.25 0.72
N SER A 9 -4.03 17.54 0.95
CA SER A 9 -2.70 18.06 1.27
C SER A 9 -2.06 17.37 2.47
N SER A 10 -2.81 17.20 3.54
CA SER A 10 -2.35 16.51 4.75
C SER A 10 -2.02 15.04 4.47
N CYS A 11 -2.85 14.34 3.68
CA CYS A 11 -2.60 12.95 3.28
C CYS A 11 -1.30 12.84 2.48
N ILE A 12 -1.09 13.75 1.53
CA ILE A 12 0.11 13.76 0.67
C ILE A 12 1.37 14.02 1.50
N GLU A 13 1.34 14.98 2.41
CA GLU A 13 2.49 15.27 3.27
C GLU A 13 2.81 14.10 4.22
N GLN A 14 1.80 13.44 4.78
CA GLN A 14 1.99 12.22 5.58
C GLN A 14 2.59 11.07 4.75
N CYS A 15 2.12 10.90 3.50
CA CYS A 15 2.70 9.92 2.56
C CYS A 15 4.19 10.19 2.30
N LYS A 16 4.55 11.45 2.03
CA LYS A 16 5.95 11.85 1.82
C LYS A 16 6.81 11.63 3.05
N ALA A 17 6.29 11.99 4.23
CA ALA A 17 6.99 11.78 5.49
C ALA A 17 7.24 10.29 5.75
N ALA A 18 6.23 9.43 5.54
CA ALA A 18 6.36 7.99 5.67
C ALA A 18 7.43 7.41 4.74
N VAL A 19 7.44 7.86 3.48
CA VAL A 19 8.40 7.40 2.46
C VAL A 19 9.83 7.79 2.80
N LYS A 20 10.04 9.04 3.27
CA LYS A 20 11.38 9.60 3.53
C LYS A 20 11.94 9.28 4.90
N TYR A 21 11.18 8.71 5.81
CA TYR A 21 11.65 8.45 7.16
C TYR A 21 12.84 7.46 7.16
N PRO A 22 14.00 7.85 7.75
CA PRO A 22 15.18 6.99 7.75
C PRO A 22 15.03 5.83 8.75
N PRO A 23 15.68 4.67 8.54
CA PRO A 23 16.48 4.37 7.34
C PRO A 23 15.65 3.85 6.16
N ASN A 24 14.51 3.23 6.38
CA ASN A 24 13.77 2.44 5.37
C ASN A 24 12.31 2.88 5.18
N GLY A 25 11.96 4.11 5.57
CA GLY A 25 10.56 4.56 5.60
C GLY A 25 9.80 3.97 6.79
N LEU A 26 8.54 4.38 6.93
CA LEU A 26 7.63 3.85 7.95
C LEU A 26 6.46 3.11 7.29
N PRO A 27 5.97 2.03 7.91
CA PRO A 27 4.69 1.46 7.53
C PRO A 27 3.58 2.49 7.70
N ALA A 28 2.67 2.54 6.72
CA ALA A 28 1.56 3.49 6.71
C ALA A 28 0.24 2.77 6.44
N LEU A 29 -0.84 3.26 7.04
CA LEU A 29 -2.18 2.74 6.87
C LEU A 29 -3.11 3.83 6.35
N PHE A 30 -3.70 3.62 5.18
CA PHE A 30 -4.78 4.44 4.67
C PHE A 30 -6.10 4.03 5.31
N ASN A 31 -6.74 4.96 6.01
CA ASN A 31 -8.06 4.76 6.61
C ASN A 31 -9.10 5.64 5.93
N GLY A 32 -10.21 5.05 5.49
CA GLY A 32 -11.31 5.80 4.84
C GLY A 32 -12.31 4.88 4.16
N ALA A 33 -13.47 5.41 3.84
CA ALA A 33 -14.55 4.68 3.18
C ALA A 33 -14.13 4.00 1.87
N GLY A 34 -14.93 3.05 1.40
CA GLY A 34 -14.72 2.43 0.09
C GLY A 34 -14.74 3.49 -1.04
N GLY A 35 -13.91 3.31 -2.06
CA GLY A 35 -13.88 4.19 -3.21
C GLY A 35 -13.20 5.56 -3.00
N THR A 36 -12.62 5.83 -1.83
CA THR A 36 -11.94 7.13 -1.56
C THR A 36 -10.57 7.28 -2.24
N GLY A 37 -10.06 6.25 -2.89
CA GLY A 37 -8.78 6.29 -3.61
C GLY A 37 -7.57 5.84 -2.79
N LYS A 38 -7.76 5.01 -1.76
CA LYS A 38 -6.66 4.47 -0.92
C LYS A 38 -5.60 3.73 -1.75
N SER A 39 -6.04 2.84 -2.64
CA SER A 39 -5.15 2.08 -3.53
C SER A 39 -4.42 2.98 -4.53
N PHE A 40 -5.06 4.07 -4.98
CA PHE A 40 -4.41 5.09 -5.80
C PHE A 40 -3.33 5.85 -5.02
N LEU A 41 -3.59 6.23 -3.77
CA LEU A 41 -2.61 6.89 -2.90
C LEU A 41 -1.42 5.98 -2.60
N SER A 42 -1.63 4.68 -2.39
CA SER A 42 -0.53 3.74 -2.20
C SER A 42 0.36 3.64 -3.45
N ARG A 43 -0.23 3.68 -4.63
CA ARG A 43 0.50 3.74 -5.90
C ARG A 43 1.30 5.03 -6.04
N LEU A 44 0.73 6.18 -5.69
CA LEU A 44 1.46 7.45 -5.66
C LEU A 44 2.62 7.45 -4.67
N MET A 45 2.47 6.81 -3.49
CA MET A 45 3.57 6.62 -2.55
C MET A 45 4.72 5.83 -3.18
N TYR A 46 4.40 4.76 -3.90
CA TYR A 46 5.41 3.98 -4.63
C TYR A 46 6.13 4.84 -5.68
N GLU A 47 5.38 5.54 -6.53
CA GLU A 47 5.96 6.40 -7.57
C GLU A 47 6.86 7.50 -6.97
N TYR A 48 6.42 8.09 -5.88
CA TYR A 48 7.21 9.06 -5.13
C TYR A 48 8.50 8.43 -4.57
N ALA A 49 8.40 7.23 -3.97
CA ALA A 49 9.56 6.52 -3.42
C ALA A 49 10.59 6.15 -4.49
N VAL A 50 10.14 5.77 -5.70
CA VAL A 50 11.00 5.53 -6.86
C VAL A 50 11.69 6.82 -7.31
N ASN A 51 10.93 7.91 -7.46
CA ASN A 51 11.47 9.21 -7.89
C ASN A 51 12.50 9.79 -6.91
N GLU A 52 12.26 9.61 -5.61
CA GLU A 52 13.19 10.02 -4.55
C GLU A 52 14.36 9.04 -4.36
N ARG A 53 14.35 7.91 -5.08
CA ARG A 53 15.37 6.84 -5.01
C ARG A 53 15.58 6.26 -3.61
N VAL A 54 14.50 6.18 -2.83
CA VAL A 54 14.51 5.62 -1.46
C VAL A 54 14.09 4.16 -1.41
N ILE A 55 13.69 3.59 -2.54
CA ILE A 55 13.45 2.16 -2.76
C ILE A 55 14.18 1.70 -4.02
N GLY A 56 14.40 0.39 -4.13
CA GLY A 56 15.15 -0.23 -5.21
C GLY A 56 16.62 -0.45 -4.85
N THR A 57 17.29 -1.20 -5.70
CA THR A 57 18.74 -1.47 -5.56
C THR A 57 19.50 -0.51 -6.45
N ALA A 58 20.51 0.13 -5.91
CA ALA A 58 21.40 1.01 -6.69
C ALA A 58 22.01 0.25 -7.88
N GLY A 59 21.82 0.78 -9.10
CA GLY A 59 22.32 0.17 -10.32
C GLY A 59 21.43 -0.92 -10.91
N ALA A 60 20.26 -1.22 -10.34
CA ALA A 60 19.33 -2.17 -10.94
C ALA A 60 18.77 -1.63 -12.27
N ALA A 61 18.70 -2.51 -13.28
CA ALA A 61 18.14 -2.17 -14.59
C ALA A 61 16.59 -2.11 -14.60
N SER A 62 15.94 -2.60 -13.55
CA SER A 62 14.48 -2.66 -13.43
C SER A 62 13.96 -1.79 -12.30
N LEU A 63 12.70 -1.34 -12.44
CA LEU A 63 12.00 -0.64 -11.37
C LEU A 63 11.80 -1.56 -10.15
N PRO A 64 11.82 -0.99 -8.92
CA PRO A 64 11.49 -1.73 -7.71
C PRO A 64 10.10 -2.38 -7.81
N PRO A 65 9.88 -3.56 -7.21
CA PRO A 65 8.59 -4.21 -7.27
C PRO A 65 7.51 -3.42 -6.50
N TYR A 66 6.30 -3.45 -7.03
CA TYR A 66 5.08 -3.00 -6.35
C TYR A 66 4.04 -4.11 -6.45
N ILE A 67 3.71 -4.71 -5.31
CA ILE A 67 2.77 -5.82 -5.22
C ILE A 67 1.56 -5.38 -4.41
N THR A 68 0.38 -5.65 -4.93
CA THR A 68 -0.90 -5.41 -4.24
C THR A 68 -1.54 -6.75 -3.88
N VAL A 69 -2.00 -6.85 -2.64
CA VAL A 69 -2.72 -8.00 -2.10
C VAL A 69 -4.10 -7.54 -1.66
N ASP A 70 -5.13 -8.10 -2.26
CA ASP A 70 -6.51 -7.98 -1.76
C ASP A 70 -6.70 -8.98 -0.63
N CYS A 71 -6.75 -8.47 0.60
CA CYS A 71 -6.87 -9.31 1.79
C CYS A 71 -8.23 -10.01 1.90
N SER A 72 -9.26 -9.54 1.20
CA SER A 72 -10.58 -10.16 1.20
C SER A 72 -10.56 -11.57 0.60
N GLU A 73 -9.67 -11.83 -0.36
CA GLU A 73 -9.49 -13.15 -0.98
C GLU A 73 -8.95 -14.22 -0.02
N TYR A 74 -8.40 -13.80 1.12
CA TYR A 74 -7.73 -14.65 2.11
C TYR A 74 -8.48 -14.72 3.46
N ALA A 75 -9.63 -14.08 3.57
CA ALA A 75 -10.42 -14.00 4.80
C ALA A 75 -10.79 -15.36 5.41
N GLN A 76 -10.87 -16.40 4.59
CA GLN A 76 -11.28 -17.76 4.97
C GLN A 76 -10.16 -18.80 4.73
N ASN A 77 -8.96 -18.37 4.34
CA ASN A 77 -7.89 -19.30 3.95
C ASN A 77 -6.51 -18.82 4.44
N GLU A 78 -6.27 -19.05 5.72
CA GLU A 78 -5.03 -18.67 6.41
C GLU A 78 -3.79 -19.36 5.81
N GLU A 79 -3.92 -20.64 5.48
CA GLU A 79 -2.83 -21.41 4.88
C GLU A 79 -2.41 -20.82 3.53
N LYS A 80 -3.39 -20.57 2.65
CA LYS A 80 -3.12 -19.94 1.35
C LYS A 80 -2.45 -18.57 1.53
N PHE A 81 -2.88 -17.79 2.51
CA PHE A 81 -2.26 -16.51 2.82
C PHE A 81 -0.81 -16.68 3.27
N ALA A 82 -0.54 -17.58 4.21
CA ALA A 82 0.80 -17.84 4.73
C ALA A 82 1.77 -18.29 3.62
N ILE A 83 1.34 -19.24 2.78
CA ILE A 83 2.13 -19.69 1.63
C ILE A 83 2.36 -18.55 0.63
N SER A 84 1.33 -17.75 0.34
CA SER A 84 1.46 -16.62 -0.59
C SER A 84 2.40 -15.54 -0.06
N LEU A 85 2.35 -15.27 1.25
CA LEU A 85 3.18 -14.25 1.91
C LEU A 85 4.64 -14.69 1.99
N CYS A 86 4.87 -15.88 2.54
CA CYS A 86 6.20 -16.35 2.91
C CYS A 86 6.83 -17.30 1.88
N GLY A 87 6.04 -17.92 1.02
CA GLY A 87 6.46 -19.07 0.21
C GLY A 87 6.43 -20.37 1.02
N SER A 88 6.76 -21.47 0.37
CA SER A 88 7.01 -22.76 1.02
C SER A 88 8.49 -22.84 1.48
N GLU A 89 9.11 -23.99 1.42
CA GLU A 89 10.53 -24.21 1.80
C GLU A 89 11.54 -23.32 1.04
N ASP A 90 11.15 -22.81 -0.14
CA ASP A 90 11.99 -21.92 -0.95
C ASP A 90 11.89 -20.43 -0.58
N GLY A 91 11.01 -20.06 0.34
CA GLY A 91 10.78 -18.69 0.79
C GLY A 91 10.34 -17.70 -0.29
N LYS A 92 9.86 -18.17 -1.47
CA LYS A 92 9.56 -17.32 -2.63
C LYS A 92 8.14 -16.76 -2.65
N GLY A 93 7.62 -16.34 -1.50
CA GLY A 93 6.35 -15.63 -1.37
C GLY A 93 6.42 -14.17 -1.79
N TRP A 94 5.39 -13.41 -1.44
CA TRP A 94 5.33 -11.97 -1.73
C TRP A 94 6.45 -11.19 -1.05
N LEU A 95 6.87 -11.57 0.15
CA LEU A 95 7.97 -10.89 0.86
C LEU A 95 9.26 -10.94 0.04
N ALA A 96 9.59 -12.10 -0.55
CA ALA A 96 10.73 -12.20 -1.45
C ALA A 96 10.53 -11.39 -2.73
N LYS A 97 9.35 -11.51 -3.36
CA LYS A 97 9.04 -10.84 -4.63
C LYS A 97 8.99 -9.32 -4.51
N ALA A 98 8.59 -8.80 -3.33
CA ALA A 98 8.54 -7.37 -3.04
C ALA A 98 9.84 -6.81 -2.48
N ASN A 99 10.90 -7.63 -2.36
CA ASN A 99 12.16 -7.19 -1.77
C ASN A 99 12.74 -5.94 -2.45
N GLY A 100 13.07 -4.93 -1.66
CA GLY A 100 13.53 -3.64 -2.14
C GLY A 100 12.44 -2.74 -2.75
N GLY A 101 11.18 -3.15 -2.69
CA GLY A 101 10.02 -2.42 -3.19
C GLY A 101 8.94 -2.22 -2.15
N ILE A 102 7.69 -2.24 -2.60
CA ILE A 102 6.50 -2.03 -1.76
C ILE A 102 5.54 -3.21 -1.90
N LEU A 103 5.01 -3.66 -0.75
CA LEU A 103 3.92 -4.62 -0.64
C LEU A 103 2.72 -3.92 0.00
N PHE A 104 1.65 -3.76 -0.77
CA PHE A 104 0.43 -3.11 -0.34
C PHE A 104 -0.66 -4.13 -0.02
N PHE A 105 -1.16 -4.09 1.22
CA PHE A 105 -2.27 -4.91 1.69
C PHE A 105 -3.55 -4.09 1.69
N ASP A 106 -4.44 -4.35 0.76
CA ASP A 106 -5.75 -3.70 0.69
C ASP A 106 -6.76 -4.45 1.57
N GLU A 107 -7.55 -3.72 2.35
CA GLU A 107 -8.50 -4.24 3.35
C GLU A 107 -7.87 -5.20 4.38
N ILE A 108 -6.79 -4.79 5.03
CA ILE A 108 -6.03 -5.59 6.00
C ILE A 108 -6.90 -6.16 7.14
N ASP A 109 -7.99 -5.49 7.50
CA ASP A 109 -8.97 -5.93 8.50
C ASP A 109 -9.74 -7.19 8.09
N ARG A 110 -9.68 -7.58 6.81
CA ARG A 110 -10.29 -8.83 6.30
C ARG A 110 -9.48 -10.07 6.62
N LEU A 111 -8.18 -9.92 6.87
CA LEU A 111 -7.35 -11.06 7.28
C LEU A 111 -7.68 -11.49 8.71
N PRO A 112 -7.73 -12.80 8.97
CA PRO A 112 -7.75 -13.31 10.33
C PRO A 112 -6.51 -12.86 11.10
N PHE A 113 -6.59 -12.87 12.43
CA PHE A 113 -5.49 -12.38 13.28
C PHE A 113 -4.18 -13.17 13.08
N SER A 114 -4.25 -14.45 12.77
CA SER A 114 -3.09 -15.28 12.40
C SER A 114 -2.34 -14.72 11.18
N GLY A 115 -3.05 -14.30 10.14
CA GLY A 115 -2.43 -13.67 8.98
C GLY A 115 -1.81 -12.31 9.31
N GLN A 116 -2.49 -11.52 10.15
CA GLN A 116 -1.96 -10.24 10.63
C GLN A 116 -0.74 -10.42 11.56
N GLU A 117 -0.67 -11.51 12.31
CA GLU A 117 0.47 -11.87 13.17
C GLU A 117 1.70 -12.21 12.35
N LEU A 118 1.55 -12.90 11.23
CA LEU A 118 2.66 -13.15 10.29
C LEU A 118 3.26 -11.84 9.76
N ILE A 119 2.41 -10.89 9.39
CA ILE A 119 2.84 -9.55 8.94
C ILE A 119 3.56 -8.82 10.08
N TYR A 120 3.01 -8.86 11.29
CA TYR A 120 3.63 -8.26 12.48
C TYR A 120 5.02 -8.84 12.76
N SER A 121 5.17 -10.16 12.70
CA SER A 121 6.44 -10.84 12.91
C SER A 121 7.51 -10.38 11.92
N TYR A 122 7.13 -10.24 10.65
CA TYR A 122 8.02 -9.68 9.63
C TYR A 122 8.40 -8.21 9.90
N LEU A 123 7.45 -7.37 10.32
CA LEU A 123 7.72 -5.95 10.61
C LEU A 123 8.73 -5.73 11.74
N ILE A 124 8.84 -6.66 12.69
CA ILE A 124 9.78 -6.58 13.80
C ILE A 124 11.23 -6.75 13.33
N SER A 125 11.47 -7.72 12.45
CA SER A 125 12.83 -8.21 12.16
C SER A 125 13.27 -8.06 10.70
N GLY A 126 12.34 -7.86 9.77
CA GLY A 126 12.60 -7.99 8.34
C GLY A 126 12.83 -9.44 7.90
N GLN A 127 12.68 -10.40 8.81
CA GLN A 127 12.90 -11.81 8.58
C GLN A 127 11.60 -12.59 8.56
N TYR A 128 11.58 -13.70 7.85
CA TYR A 128 10.44 -14.61 7.76
C TYR A 128 10.91 -16.04 7.49
N LYS A 129 10.04 -17.00 7.76
CA LYS A 129 10.24 -18.41 7.40
C LYS A 129 9.22 -18.81 6.35
N GLY A 130 9.56 -19.78 5.53
CA GLY A 130 8.61 -20.42 4.62
C GLY A 130 7.51 -21.14 5.40
N TYR A 131 6.37 -21.33 4.77
CA TYR A 131 5.27 -22.08 5.37
C TYR A 131 5.71 -23.54 5.58
N HIS A 132 5.58 -24.05 6.80
CA HIS A 132 6.11 -25.34 7.26
C HIS A 132 7.64 -25.52 7.18
N ASP A 133 8.39 -24.41 7.06
CA ASP A 133 9.84 -24.45 7.12
C ASP A 133 10.33 -23.84 8.45
N ASP A 134 10.80 -24.69 9.34
CA ASP A 134 11.35 -24.26 10.63
C ASP A 134 12.87 -24.07 10.59
N GLU A 135 13.54 -24.51 9.53
CA GLU A 135 15.00 -24.55 9.44
C GLU A 135 15.57 -23.28 8.78
N HIS A 136 14.93 -22.77 7.72
CA HIS A 136 15.47 -21.67 6.97
C HIS A 136 14.84 -20.32 7.35
N VAL A 137 15.68 -19.32 7.52
CA VAL A 137 15.26 -17.93 7.74
C VAL A 137 15.62 -17.10 6.51
N PHE A 138 14.64 -16.43 5.96
CA PHE A 138 14.79 -15.54 4.81
C PHE A 138 14.70 -14.10 5.28
N GLU A 139 15.24 -13.18 4.49
CA GLU A 139 15.21 -11.74 4.73
C GLU A 139 14.59 -11.00 3.55
N SER A 140 13.89 -9.93 3.84
CA SER A 140 13.35 -9.02 2.85
C SER A 140 13.40 -7.58 3.35
N ASN A 141 13.56 -6.65 2.43
CA ASN A 141 13.46 -5.21 2.68
C ASN A 141 12.22 -4.64 1.97
N ALA A 142 11.14 -5.39 1.93
CA ALA A 142 9.86 -4.90 1.42
C ALA A 142 9.25 -3.91 2.41
N ARG A 143 8.85 -2.73 1.91
CA ARG A 143 8.10 -1.75 2.69
C ARG A 143 6.62 -2.09 2.64
N LEU A 144 5.95 -2.07 3.80
CA LEU A 144 4.55 -2.43 3.90
C LEU A 144 3.66 -1.20 3.97
N ILE A 145 2.63 -1.19 3.16
CA ILE A 145 1.55 -0.20 3.17
C ILE A 145 0.23 -0.96 3.33
N PHE A 146 -0.71 -0.38 4.07
CA PHE A 146 -1.98 -1.01 4.41
C PHE A 146 -3.15 -0.10 4.06
N SER A 147 -4.32 -0.68 3.87
CA SER A 147 -5.59 0.04 3.86
C SER A 147 -6.65 -0.64 4.71
N THR A 148 -7.60 0.13 5.22
CA THR A 148 -8.81 -0.36 5.86
C THR A 148 -9.95 0.65 5.71
N THR A 149 -11.18 0.14 5.74
CA THR A 149 -12.40 0.96 5.84
C THR A 149 -12.94 1.05 7.27
N LYS A 150 -12.33 0.31 8.19
CA LYS A 150 -12.76 0.19 9.59
C LYS A 150 -11.89 1.05 10.51
N VAL A 151 -12.26 1.11 11.79
CA VAL A 151 -11.45 1.73 12.83
C VAL A 151 -10.28 0.80 13.15
N PRO A 152 -9.02 1.19 12.84
CA PRO A 152 -7.88 0.26 12.97
C PRO A 152 -7.69 -0.27 14.39
N ALA A 153 -7.88 0.57 15.40
CA ALA A 153 -7.71 0.20 16.80
C ALA A 153 -8.69 -0.88 17.29
N GLU A 154 -9.83 -1.02 16.61
CA GLU A 154 -10.89 -1.98 16.97
C GLU A 154 -10.81 -3.29 16.19
N THR A 155 -10.30 -3.23 14.96
CA THR A 155 -10.40 -4.34 14.01
C THR A 155 -9.08 -5.01 13.70
N LEU A 156 -7.96 -4.35 13.95
CA LEU A 156 -6.65 -4.96 13.69
C LEU A 156 -6.10 -5.70 14.92
N TYR A 157 -5.24 -6.68 14.65
CA TYR A 157 -4.40 -7.29 15.66
C TYR A 157 -3.59 -6.22 16.39
N LYS A 158 -3.80 -6.09 17.70
CA LYS A 158 -3.27 -4.96 18.48
C LYS A 158 -1.76 -4.74 18.34
N PRO A 159 -0.91 -5.78 18.35
CA PRO A 159 0.53 -5.58 18.12
C PRO A 159 0.82 -5.00 16.73
N LEU A 160 0.15 -5.47 15.67
CA LEU A 160 0.30 -4.93 14.32
C LEU A 160 -0.11 -3.45 14.25
N ALA A 161 -1.27 -3.11 14.82
CA ALA A 161 -1.75 -1.72 14.84
C ALA A 161 -0.75 -0.76 15.51
N ARG A 162 -0.03 -1.22 16.55
CA ARG A 162 1.02 -0.43 17.22
C ARG A 162 2.30 -0.27 16.40
N MET A 163 2.57 -1.20 15.49
CA MET A 163 3.73 -1.15 14.61
C MET A 163 3.51 -0.23 13.40
N ILE A 164 2.30 0.26 13.19
CA ILE A 164 1.96 1.20 12.10
C ILE A 164 1.83 2.61 12.69
N PRO A 165 2.90 3.41 12.70
CA PRO A 165 2.90 4.70 13.39
C PRO A 165 2.13 5.79 12.62
N ILE A 166 1.89 5.58 11.31
CA ILE A 166 1.26 6.57 10.44
C ILE A 166 -0.08 6.02 9.95
N VAL A 167 -1.17 6.58 10.49
CA VAL A 167 -2.53 6.34 10.01
C VAL A 167 -2.99 7.59 9.25
N ILE A 168 -3.23 7.43 7.95
CA ILE A 168 -3.56 8.51 7.03
C ILE A 168 -5.08 8.48 6.77
N PRO A 169 -5.85 9.42 7.31
CA PRO A 169 -7.27 9.50 7.02
C PRO A 169 -7.46 10.00 5.57
N VAL A 170 -8.21 9.24 4.78
CA VAL A 170 -8.50 9.60 3.38
C VAL A 170 -9.93 10.15 3.30
N PRO A 171 -10.10 11.45 2.99
CA PRO A 171 -11.41 12.07 2.94
C PRO A 171 -12.29 11.44 1.86
N THR A 172 -13.58 11.37 2.14
CA THR A 172 -14.59 10.90 1.19
C THR A 172 -14.72 11.89 0.02
N LEU A 173 -15.30 11.44 -1.09
CA LEU A 173 -15.61 12.35 -2.21
C LEU A 173 -16.54 13.51 -1.79
N HIS A 174 -17.38 13.28 -0.78
CA HIS A 174 -18.29 14.31 -0.29
C HIS A 174 -17.56 15.45 0.43
N GLU A 175 -16.49 15.12 1.13
CA GLU A 175 -15.65 16.06 1.88
C GLU A 175 -14.65 16.82 0.99
N ARG A 176 -14.51 16.40 -0.28
CA ARG A 176 -13.64 17.08 -1.24
C ARG A 176 -14.31 18.29 -1.84
N THR A 177 -13.51 19.30 -2.20
CA THR A 177 -13.99 20.51 -2.87
C THR A 177 -14.52 20.21 -4.28
N ALA A 178 -15.29 21.14 -4.85
CA ALA A 178 -15.78 21.02 -6.22
C ALA A 178 -14.62 20.92 -7.23
N ASP A 179 -13.59 21.75 -7.06
CA ASP A 179 -12.41 21.78 -7.94
C ASP A 179 -11.65 20.45 -7.91
N GLU A 180 -11.48 19.84 -6.71
CA GLU A 180 -10.87 18.51 -6.58
C GLU A 180 -11.66 17.41 -7.30
N LYS A 181 -12.99 17.47 -7.21
CA LYS A 181 -13.88 16.51 -7.89
C LYS A 181 -13.77 16.65 -9.40
N GLU A 182 -13.70 17.88 -9.91
CA GLU A 182 -13.51 18.17 -11.33
C GLU A 182 -12.15 17.66 -11.83
N GLU A 183 -11.06 17.98 -11.13
CA GLU A 183 -9.72 17.48 -11.46
C GLU A 183 -9.64 15.96 -11.48
N MET A 184 -10.31 15.29 -10.51
CA MET A 184 -10.38 13.83 -10.46
C MET A 184 -11.13 13.28 -11.66
N LEU A 185 -12.27 13.87 -12.02
CA LEU A 185 -13.06 13.46 -13.18
C LEU A 185 -12.27 13.61 -14.48
N VAL A 186 -11.62 14.75 -14.67
CA VAL A 186 -10.76 15.02 -15.82
C VAL A 186 -9.60 14.02 -15.90
N SER A 187 -8.95 13.74 -14.77
CA SER A 187 -7.86 12.78 -14.70
C SER A 187 -8.31 11.35 -15.04
N PHE A 188 -9.48 10.96 -14.52
CA PHE A 188 -10.08 9.67 -14.79
C PHE A 188 -10.46 9.52 -16.27
N LEU A 189 -11.13 10.51 -16.85
CA LEU A 189 -11.50 10.50 -18.27
C LEU A 189 -10.28 10.44 -19.19
N LYS A 190 -9.21 11.18 -18.87
CA LYS A 190 -7.94 11.09 -19.61
C LYS A 190 -7.26 9.74 -19.49
N ALA A 191 -7.33 9.10 -18.34
CA ALA A 191 -6.77 7.75 -18.12
C ALA A 191 -7.54 6.69 -18.93
N GLU A 192 -8.87 6.74 -18.88
CA GLU A 192 -9.72 5.82 -19.64
C GLU A 192 -9.61 6.07 -21.15
N GLY A 193 -9.55 7.35 -21.58
CA GLY A 193 -9.32 7.69 -22.99
C GLY A 193 -8.04 7.07 -23.53
N ARG A 194 -6.94 7.19 -22.80
CA ARG A 194 -5.66 6.55 -23.18
C ARG A 194 -5.77 5.02 -23.26
N ARG A 195 -6.49 4.40 -22.33
CA ARG A 195 -6.73 2.96 -22.34
C ARG A 195 -7.54 2.52 -23.55
N MET A 196 -8.47 3.36 -24.01
CA MET A 196 -9.32 3.11 -25.18
C MET A 196 -8.69 3.58 -26.50
N GLY A 197 -7.50 4.19 -26.48
CA GLY A 197 -6.85 4.76 -27.65
C GLY A 197 -7.50 6.03 -28.15
N VAL A 198 -8.27 6.74 -27.31
CA VAL A 198 -8.98 7.97 -27.63
C VAL A 198 -8.31 9.13 -26.89
N ASP A 199 -7.99 10.20 -27.61
CA ASP A 199 -7.49 11.42 -26.99
C ASP A 199 -8.67 12.25 -26.47
N VAL A 200 -8.76 12.39 -25.15
CA VAL A 200 -9.83 13.12 -24.49
C VAL A 200 -9.35 14.54 -24.20
N SER A 201 -9.79 15.50 -24.99
CA SER A 201 -9.65 16.92 -24.70
C SER A 201 -10.92 17.42 -24.00
N ILE A 202 -10.77 17.96 -22.78
CA ILE A 202 -11.88 18.59 -22.05
C ILE A 202 -11.68 20.09 -22.17
N SER A 203 -12.60 20.78 -22.86
CA SER A 203 -12.62 22.24 -22.88
C SER A 203 -13.26 22.72 -21.58
N GLN A 204 -12.56 23.57 -20.84
CA GLN A 204 -13.17 24.40 -19.78
C GLN A 204 -14.05 25.47 -20.44
N ASN A 205 -15.27 25.16 -20.77
CA ASN A 205 -16.28 26.15 -21.15
C ASN A 205 -17.60 25.80 -20.46
N ASP A 206 -18.00 26.72 -19.62
CA ASP A 206 -19.29 26.95 -18.91
C ASP A 206 -19.54 26.15 -17.66
#